data_15b5213a8b25ae4a1309ea39eaf3430d
#
_entry.id   15b5213a8b25ae4a1309ea39eaf3430d
#
_cell.length_a   1.000
_cell.length_b   1.000
_cell.length_c   1.000
_cell.angle_alpha   90.00
_cell.angle_beta   90.00
_cell.angle_gamma   90.00
#
_symmetry.space_group_name_H-M   'P 1'
#
loop_
_entity.id
_entity.type
_entity.pdbx_description
1 polymer ?
#
loop_
_entity_poly.entity_id
_entity_poly.type
_entity_poly.pdbx_seq_one_letter_code
_entity_poly.pdbx_strand_id
1 'polypeptide(L)'
;MPTNANWKRQRGLFPPLKLAAFAIIPAVLIAMGLAAWLQSCTSTPKSPIRVTYPQGGTLFPSDIAAPTFQWEDESGAGRWHVSVAFSDGGSEITDSSDTPQWRPAKDIWGAIKQRSLERDATVTIRGAAADDDDEILSQGQVSIRTSKDPVGAPIFYRDVPLPFKKALQNLASIRWRLGAVSSDRPPRTVLDNMTVCGNCHSFSADGKTLAMDVD
;
A
#
# COMPACT_ATOMS: atom_id res chain seq x y z
N MET A 1 19.90 -29.97 -89.62
CA MET A 1 18.79 -30.08 -90.62
C MET A 1 17.54 -30.45 -89.86
N PRO A 2 16.46 -29.98 -90.34
CA PRO A 2 15.66 -28.85 -89.91
C PRO A 2 14.39 -29.37 -89.20
N THR A 3 13.48 -28.67 -88.70
CA THR A 3 12.58 -27.66 -89.25
C THR A 3 11.55 -27.20 -88.17
N ASN A 4 11.37 -25.94 -88.17
CA ASN A 4 10.07 -25.27 -88.24
C ASN A 4 8.92 -25.65 -87.32
N ALA A 5 8.67 -24.73 -86.37
CA ALA A 5 7.67 -23.67 -86.50
C ALA A 5 6.21 -24.14 -86.30
N ASN A 6 5.56 -23.67 -85.31
CA ASN A 6 4.39 -22.81 -85.60
C ASN A 6 3.85 -22.12 -84.40
N TRP A 7 3.90 -20.77 -84.46
CA TRP A 7 3.20 -19.85 -83.57
C TRP A 7 1.72 -19.90 -83.89
N LYS A 8 0.90 -20.24 -82.86
CA LYS A 8 -0.50 -19.82 -82.90
C LYS A 8 -0.78 -19.01 -81.64
N ARG A 9 -0.92 -17.73 -81.86
CA ARG A 9 -1.40 -16.68 -80.99
C ARG A 9 -2.86 -17.03 -80.64
N GLN A 10 -3.12 -17.39 -79.37
CA GLN A 10 -4.49 -17.35 -78.83
C GLN A 10 -4.63 -16.15 -77.92
N ARG A 11 -5.47 -15.24 -78.35
CA ARG A 11 -6.01 -14.14 -77.51
C ARG A 11 -7.09 -14.76 -76.65
N GLY A 12 -6.81 -14.89 -75.33
CA GLY A 12 -7.81 -15.26 -74.35
C GLY A 12 -8.27 -13.98 -73.57
N LEU A 13 -9.52 -13.71 -73.74
CA LEU A 13 -10.23 -12.65 -73.03
C LEU A 13 -10.08 -12.81 -71.53
N PHE A 14 -9.69 -11.73 -70.85
CA PHE A 14 -9.85 -11.61 -69.39
C PHE A 14 -11.29 -11.27 -69.03
N PRO A 15 -11.96 -12.02 -68.13
CA PRO A 15 -13.23 -11.56 -67.59
C PRO A 15 -12.99 -10.45 -66.54
N PRO A 16 -13.93 -9.49 -66.42
CA PRO A 16 -13.78 -8.36 -65.50
C PRO A 16 -13.83 -8.81 -64.06
N LEU A 17 -12.87 -8.30 -63.29
CA LEU A 17 -12.81 -8.40 -61.82
C LEU A 17 -14.04 -7.71 -61.23
N LYS A 18 -15.05 -8.47 -60.80
CA LYS A 18 -16.15 -7.93 -60.03
C LYS A 18 -15.71 -7.70 -58.57
N LEU A 19 -15.77 -6.47 -58.16
CA LEU A 19 -15.48 -5.95 -56.79
C LEU A 19 -16.13 -6.82 -55.69
N ALA A 20 -15.31 -7.37 -54.85
CA ALA A 20 -15.72 -7.81 -53.51
C ALA A 20 -15.49 -6.65 -52.50
N ALA A 21 -16.32 -5.62 -52.61
CA ALA A 21 -16.22 -4.42 -51.76
C ALA A 21 -17.27 -4.38 -50.61
N PHE A 22 -17.86 -5.52 -50.23
CA PHE A 22 -18.98 -5.50 -49.26
C PHE A 22 -18.74 -6.26 -47.95
N ALA A 23 -17.53 -6.77 -47.67
CA ALA A 23 -17.30 -7.57 -46.44
C ALA A 23 -16.44 -6.90 -45.36
N ILE A 24 -15.88 -5.71 -45.58
CA ILE A 24 -14.96 -5.08 -44.65
C ILE A 24 -15.66 -4.12 -43.65
N ILE A 25 -16.79 -3.54 -44.04
CA ILE A 25 -17.47 -2.55 -43.21
C ILE A 25 -18.06 -3.12 -41.89
N PRO A 26 -18.68 -4.33 -41.85
CA PRO A 26 -19.20 -4.85 -40.58
C PRO A 26 -18.10 -5.28 -39.58
N ALA A 27 -16.94 -5.73 -40.06
CA ALA A 27 -15.84 -6.13 -39.16
C ALA A 27 -15.19 -4.94 -38.42
N VAL A 28 -15.09 -3.79 -39.06
CA VAL A 28 -14.54 -2.57 -38.45
C VAL A 28 -15.50 -2.00 -37.41
N LEU A 29 -16.82 -2.04 -37.66
CA LEU A 29 -17.81 -1.56 -36.69
C LEU A 29 -17.92 -2.50 -35.48
N ILE A 30 -17.74 -3.82 -35.62
CA ILE A 30 -17.69 -4.75 -34.50
C ILE A 30 -16.42 -4.55 -33.68
N ALA A 31 -15.27 -4.31 -34.32
CA ALA A 31 -14.00 -4.04 -33.61
C ALA A 31 -14.03 -2.71 -32.85
N MET A 32 -14.66 -1.67 -33.39
CA MET A 32 -14.85 -0.39 -32.68
C MET A 32 -15.86 -0.50 -31.53
N GLY A 33 -16.90 -1.32 -31.66
CA GLY A 33 -17.86 -1.61 -30.60
C GLY A 33 -17.23 -2.40 -29.43
N LEU A 34 -16.39 -3.39 -29.71
CA LEU A 34 -15.64 -4.16 -28.69
C LEU A 34 -14.59 -3.31 -27.96
N ALA A 35 -13.93 -2.37 -28.65
CA ALA A 35 -12.96 -1.47 -28.04
C ALA A 35 -13.64 -0.46 -27.08
N ALA A 36 -14.88 -0.05 -27.33
CA ALA A 36 -15.63 0.82 -26.44
C ALA A 36 -16.12 0.12 -25.16
N TRP A 37 -16.26 -1.21 -25.16
CA TRP A 37 -16.66 -1.98 -23.97
C TRP A 37 -15.52 -2.27 -23.00
N LEU A 38 -14.27 -2.08 -23.42
CA LEU A 38 -13.07 -2.28 -22.58
C LEU A 38 -12.59 -1.01 -21.87
N GLN A 39 -13.28 0.10 -22.04
CA GLN A 39 -13.11 1.25 -21.16
C GLN A 39 -13.85 0.97 -19.86
N SER A 40 -13.26 0.13 -19.01
CA SER A 40 -13.61 0.06 -17.59
C SER A 40 -13.63 1.48 -17.07
N CYS A 41 -14.76 1.93 -16.53
CA CYS A 41 -14.91 3.20 -15.83
C CYS A 41 -13.98 3.16 -14.60
N THR A 42 -12.69 3.44 -14.77
CA THR A 42 -11.84 3.84 -13.67
C THR A 42 -12.22 5.27 -13.35
N SER A 43 -13.10 5.43 -12.37
CA SER A 43 -13.45 6.77 -11.86
C SER A 43 -12.16 7.43 -11.39
N THR A 44 -11.83 8.58 -11.97
CA THR A 44 -10.66 9.37 -11.54
C THR A 44 -10.92 9.86 -10.12
N PRO A 45 -10.00 9.63 -9.16
CA PRO A 45 -10.19 10.11 -7.79
C PRO A 45 -10.40 11.61 -7.76
N LYS A 46 -11.41 12.06 -7.01
CA LYS A 46 -11.82 13.48 -6.93
C LYS A 46 -10.97 14.27 -5.92
N SER A 47 -10.40 13.60 -4.91
CA SER A 47 -9.67 14.23 -3.81
C SER A 47 -8.41 13.44 -3.42
N PRO A 48 -7.33 14.09 -2.99
CA PRO A 48 -6.15 13.41 -2.46
C PRO A 48 -6.38 12.96 -1.02
N ILE A 49 -5.99 11.71 -0.70
CA ILE A 49 -5.82 11.23 0.67
C ILE A 49 -4.43 11.61 1.15
N ARG A 50 -4.32 12.21 2.35
CA ARG A 50 -3.06 12.49 3.01
C ARG A 50 -2.71 11.38 4.00
N VAL A 51 -1.79 10.49 3.62
CA VAL A 51 -1.29 9.47 4.56
C VAL A 51 -0.46 10.16 5.64
N THR A 52 -0.86 10.02 6.90
CA THR A 52 -0.20 10.63 8.06
C THR A 52 0.79 9.67 8.71
N TYR A 53 0.57 8.37 8.60
CA TYR A 53 1.48 7.30 9.05
C TYR A 53 1.26 6.01 8.25
N PRO A 54 2.33 5.32 7.82
CA PRO A 54 3.73 5.73 7.89
C PRO A 54 4.04 6.86 6.91
N GLN A 55 5.20 7.50 7.06
CA GLN A 55 5.70 8.44 6.07
C GLN A 55 6.28 7.70 4.86
N GLY A 56 6.28 8.36 3.71
CA GLY A 56 6.84 7.79 2.48
C GLY A 56 8.30 7.37 2.65
N GLY A 57 8.64 6.16 2.18
CA GLY A 57 9.97 5.59 2.31
C GLY A 57 10.30 5.01 3.69
N THR A 58 9.31 4.85 4.58
CA THR A 58 9.53 4.22 5.89
C THR A 58 10.13 2.83 5.72
N LEU A 59 11.26 2.59 6.42
CA LEU A 59 11.93 1.31 6.52
C LEU A 59 11.52 0.63 7.84
N PHE A 60 10.76 -0.45 7.75
CA PHE A 60 10.34 -1.24 8.90
C PHE A 60 11.37 -2.33 9.23
N PRO A 61 11.71 -2.56 10.51
CA PRO A 61 12.48 -3.73 10.91
C PRO A 61 11.74 -5.04 10.58
N SER A 62 12.48 -6.11 10.32
CA SER A 62 11.88 -7.41 9.96
C SER A 62 11.04 -8.03 11.08
N ASP A 63 11.32 -7.70 12.33
CA ASP A 63 10.64 -8.23 13.52
C ASP A 63 9.51 -7.34 14.06
N ILE A 64 9.24 -6.18 13.44
CA ILE A 64 8.19 -5.27 13.95
C ILE A 64 6.79 -5.88 13.82
N ALA A 65 5.95 -5.67 14.84
CA ALA A 65 4.52 -5.96 14.79
C ALA A 65 3.82 -5.07 13.74
N ALA A 66 2.62 -5.48 13.32
CA ALA A 66 1.84 -4.72 12.34
C ALA A 66 1.58 -3.28 12.84
N PRO A 67 1.99 -2.26 12.07
CA PRO A 67 1.68 -0.88 12.37
C PRO A 67 0.22 -0.58 12.03
N THR A 68 -0.31 0.50 12.60
CA THR A 68 -1.59 1.06 12.13
C THR A 68 -1.29 2.17 11.13
N PHE A 69 -1.64 1.94 9.87
CA PHE A 69 -1.63 2.98 8.84
C PHE A 69 -2.73 3.98 9.14
N GLN A 70 -2.47 5.26 8.97
CA GLN A 70 -3.40 6.35 9.27
C GLN A 70 -3.38 7.38 8.15
N TRP A 71 -4.53 7.97 7.86
CA TRP A 71 -4.68 9.00 6.84
C TRP A 71 -5.77 10.00 7.19
N GLU A 72 -5.76 11.10 6.49
CA GLU A 72 -6.80 12.10 6.49
C GLU A 72 -7.44 12.13 5.10
N ASP A 73 -8.77 12.13 5.07
CA ASP A 73 -9.58 12.13 3.87
C ASP A 73 -10.79 13.05 4.06
N GLU A 74 -10.88 14.10 3.26
CA GLU A 74 -11.95 15.09 3.30
C GLU A 74 -13.02 14.84 2.23
N SER A 75 -12.95 13.70 1.51
CA SER A 75 -13.85 13.40 0.40
C SER A 75 -15.27 13.00 0.81
N GLY A 76 -15.48 12.68 2.09
CA GLY A 76 -16.73 12.10 2.58
C GLY A 76 -16.83 10.59 2.33
N ALA A 77 -15.73 9.90 2.03
CA ALA A 77 -15.71 8.46 1.89
C ALA A 77 -16.21 7.76 3.16
N GLY A 78 -16.95 6.67 2.99
CA GLY A 78 -17.47 5.85 4.09
C GLY A 78 -16.69 4.53 4.28
N ARG A 79 -15.91 4.14 3.26
CA ARG A 79 -15.07 2.94 3.27
C ARG A 79 -13.78 3.19 2.50
N TRP A 80 -12.72 2.49 2.88
CA TRP A 80 -11.42 2.57 2.20
C TRP A 80 -10.95 1.19 1.78
N HIS A 81 -10.63 1.06 0.49
CA HIS A 81 -9.95 -0.09 -0.07
C HIS A 81 -8.46 0.15 -0.01
N VAL A 82 -7.74 -0.81 0.55
CA VAL A 82 -6.28 -0.76 0.66
C VAL A 82 -5.69 -1.84 -0.23
N SER A 83 -4.78 -1.46 -1.13
CA SER A 83 -4.00 -2.42 -1.91
C SER A 83 -2.52 -2.21 -1.70
N VAL A 84 -1.76 -3.31 -1.64
CA VAL A 84 -0.31 -3.29 -1.52
C VAL A 84 0.30 -3.97 -2.73
N ALA A 85 0.94 -3.17 -3.57
CA ALA A 85 1.65 -3.61 -4.76
C ALA A 85 3.15 -3.80 -4.46
N PHE A 86 3.77 -4.78 -5.10
CA PHE A 86 5.17 -5.16 -4.89
C PHE A 86 5.93 -5.18 -6.20
N SER A 87 7.23 -4.92 -6.12
CA SER A 87 8.13 -4.94 -7.29
C SER A 87 8.46 -6.34 -7.81
N ASP A 88 7.97 -7.40 -7.16
CA ASP A 88 8.19 -8.80 -7.57
C ASP A 88 7.27 -9.27 -8.70
N GLY A 89 6.32 -8.42 -9.16
CA GLY A 89 5.36 -8.75 -10.21
C GLY A 89 4.26 -9.72 -9.81
N GLY A 90 4.18 -10.13 -8.53
CA GLY A 90 3.11 -10.96 -8.01
C GLY A 90 1.82 -10.16 -7.75
N SER A 91 0.73 -10.87 -7.45
CA SER A 91 -0.57 -10.27 -7.17
C SER A 91 -0.49 -9.29 -5.98
N GLU A 92 -1.27 -8.22 -6.05
CA GLU A 92 -1.45 -7.30 -4.93
C GLU A 92 -2.10 -8.00 -3.73
N ILE A 93 -1.80 -7.51 -2.53
CA ILE A 93 -2.56 -7.84 -1.33
C ILE A 93 -3.63 -6.76 -1.18
N THR A 94 -4.89 -7.17 -1.00
CA THR A 94 -6.02 -6.25 -0.84
C THR A 94 -6.72 -6.46 0.49
N ASP A 95 -7.19 -5.38 1.08
CA ASP A 95 -7.96 -5.35 2.32
C ASP A 95 -8.87 -4.10 2.33
N SER A 96 -9.69 -3.92 3.35
CA SER A 96 -10.57 -2.75 3.49
C SER A 96 -10.67 -2.28 4.93
N SER A 97 -11.11 -1.04 5.11
CA SER A 97 -11.38 -0.44 6.43
C SER A 97 -12.59 0.49 6.36
N ASP A 98 -13.41 0.51 7.40
CA ASP A 98 -14.54 1.43 7.57
C ASP A 98 -14.15 2.68 8.40
N THR A 99 -12.85 2.84 8.67
CA THR A 99 -12.30 4.01 9.40
C THR A 99 -11.04 4.50 8.69
N PRO A 100 -10.63 5.78 8.86
CA PRO A 100 -9.45 6.33 8.19
C PRO A 100 -8.13 5.80 8.79
N GLN A 101 -8.09 4.51 9.05
CA GLN A 101 -6.92 3.78 9.51
C GLN A 101 -7.00 2.31 9.12
N TRP A 102 -5.86 1.65 8.98
CA TRP A 102 -5.79 0.23 8.66
C TRP A 102 -4.65 -0.43 9.41
N ARG A 103 -4.93 -1.53 10.08
CA ARG A 103 -3.92 -2.39 10.69
C ARG A 103 -4.02 -3.77 10.07
N PRO A 104 -3.04 -4.16 9.25
CA PRO A 104 -3.06 -5.48 8.62
C PRO A 104 -3.09 -6.60 9.67
N ALA A 105 -3.82 -7.66 9.39
CA ALA A 105 -3.76 -8.89 10.17
C ALA A 105 -2.33 -9.45 10.17
N LYS A 106 -2.00 -10.27 11.17
CA LYS A 106 -0.62 -10.74 11.40
C LYS A 106 -0.03 -11.52 10.21
N ASP A 107 -0.83 -12.34 9.57
CA ASP A 107 -0.48 -13.11 8.38
C ASP A 107 -0.28 -12.20 7.16
N ILE A 108 -1.18 -11.24 6.95
CA ILE A 108 -1.07 -10.21 5.90
C ILE A 108 0.21 -9.40 6.09
N TRP A 109 0.47 -8.94 7.34
CA TRP A 109 1.69 -8.19 7.64
C TRP A 109 2.95 -9.03 7.42
N GLY A 110 2.91 -10.31 7.78
CA GLY A 110 3.98 -11.26 7.50
C GLY A 110 4.30 -11.37 6.01
N ALA A 111 3.27 -11.50 5.17
CA ALA A 111 3.41 -11.54 3.72
C ALA A 111 3.94 -10.21 3.14
N ILE A 112 3.45 -9.06 3.64
CA ILE A 112 3.94 -7.74 3.24
C ILE A 112 5.43 -7.61 3.55
N LYS A 113 5.87 -7.93 4.77
CA LYS A 113 7.29 -7.86 5.17
C LYS A 113 8.18 -8.75 4.30
N GLN A 114 7.74 -9.97 4.02
CA GLN A 114 8.50 -10.91 3.21
C GLN A 114 8.69 -10.39 1.77
N ARG A 115 7.64 -9.84 1.16
CA ARG A 115 7.66 -9.38 -0.23
C ARG A 115 8.28 -7.98 -0.40
N SER A 116 8.32 -7.18 0.66
CA SER A 116 8.97 -5.86 0.68
C SER A 116 10.38 -5.88 1.29
N LEU A 117 10.96 -7.08 1.53
CA LEU A 117 12.31 -7.21 2.10
C LEU A 117 13.34 -6.60 1.15
N GLU A 118 14.02 -5.52 1.62
CA GLU A 118 15.00 -4.72 0.86
C GLU A 118 14.46 -4.17 -0.48
N ARG A 119 13.13 -4.10 -0.63
CA ARG A 119 12.44 -3.63 -1.84
C ARG A 119 11.26 -2.74 -1.46
N ASP A 120 10.91 -1.83 -2.36
CA ASP A 120 9.75 -0.99 -2.14
C ASP A 120 8.44 -1.76 -2.39
N ALA A 121 7.49 -1.54 -1.50
CA ALA A 121 6.09 -1.85 -1.71
C ALA A 121 5.29 -0.55 -1.68
N THR A 122 4.29 -0.45 -2.54
CA THR A 122 3.40 0.71 -2.60
C THR A 122 2.06 0.35 -2.01
N VAL A 123 1.69 1.04 -0.94
CA VAL A 123 0.37 0.96 -0.33
C VAL A 123 -0.50 2.04 -0.95
N THR A 124 -1.57 1.64 -1.62
CA THR A 124 -2.58 2.53 -2.21
C THR A 124 -3.85 2.45 -1.39
N ILE A 125 -4.41 3.61 -1.03
CA ILE A 125 -5.65 3.75 -0.29
C ILE A 125 -6.64 4.47 -1.20
N ARG A 126 -7.83 3.89 -1.40
CA ARG A 126 -8.93 4.48 -2.18
C ARG A 126 -10.16 4.59 -1.30
N GLY A 127 -10.65 5.80 -1.13
CA GLY A 127 -11.91 6.06 -0.44
C GLY A 127 -13.09 5.92 -1.39
N ALA A 128 -14.06 5.09 -1.02
CA ALA A 128 -15.30 4.85 -1.75
C ALA A 128 -16.49 5.51 -1.06
N ALA A 129 -17.55 5.77 -1.81
CA ALA A 129 -18.82 6.23 -1.26
C ALA A 129 -19.43 5.14 -0.34
N ALA A 130 -20.18 5.55 0.68
CA ALA A 130 -20.72 4.61 1.67
C ALA A 130 -21.77 3.64 1.08
N ASP A 131 -22.44 4.05 0.00
CA ASP A 131 -23.52 3.34 -0.68
C ASP A 131 -23.12 2.78 -2.05
N ASP A 132 -21.91 3.07 -2.52
CA ASP A 132 -21.38 2.58 -3.80
C ASP A 132 -19.87 2.37 -3.72
N ASP A 133 -19.45 1.13 -3.53
CA ASP A 133 -18.03 0.74 -3.44
C ASP A 133 -17.24 0.98 -4.74
N ASP A 134 -17.92 1.11 -5.87
CA ASP A 134 -17.32 1.38 -7.18
C ASP A 134 -17.10 2.89 -7.42
N GLU A 135 -17.81 3.77 -6.68
CA GLU A 135 -17.59 5.21 -6.74
C GLU A 135 -16.38 5.63 -5.90
N ILE A 136 -15.21 5.74 -6.54
CA ILE A 136 -13.99 6.19 -5.86
C ILE A 136 -13.99 7.72 -5.75
N LEU A 137 -14.01 8.21 -4.51
CA LEU A 137 -14.03 9.64 -4.16
C LEU A 137 -12.61 10.19 -3.97
N SER A 138 -11.69 9.38 -3.45
CA SER A 138 -10.36 9.84 -3.06
C SER A 138 -9.31 8.75 -3.24
N GLN A 139 -8.03 9.17 -3.33
CA GLN A 139 -6.91 8.24 -3.39
C GLN A 139 -5.65 8.85 -2.79
N GLY A 140 -4.85 8.01 -2.14
CA GLY A 140 -3.50 8.33 -1.68
C GLY A 140 -2.58 7.13 -1.74
N GLN A 141 -1.28 7.39 -1.67
CA GLN A 141 -0.27 6.33 -1.72
C GLN A 141 0.87 6.61 -0.76
N VAL A 142 1.47 5.54 -0.27
CA VAL A 142 2.71 5.61 0.52
C VAL A 142 3.61 4.43 0.16
N SER A 143 4.91 4.68 0.00
CA SER A 143 5.90 3.62 -0.17
C SER A 143 6.47 3.20 1.18
N ILE A 144 6.70 1.90 1.33
CA ILE A 144 7.31 1.28 2.50
C ILE A 144 8.34 0.24 2.07
N ARG A 145 9.25 -0.09 2.98
CA ARG A 145 10.24 -1.15 2.77
C ARG A 145 10.45 -1.91 4.08
N THR A 146 10.85 -3.16 4.00
CA THR A 146 11.27 -3.95 5.16
C THR A 146 12.78 -4.15 5.13
N SER A 147 13.45 -3.87 6.25
CA SER A 147 14.86 -4.18 6.44
C SER A 147 15.05 -5.67 6.71
N LYS A 148 16.18 -6.21 6.27
CA LYS A 148 16.62 -7.55 6.68
C LYS A 148 17.03 -7.60 8.16
N ASP A 149 17.38 -6.45 8.75
CA ASP A 149 17.89 -6.36 10.10
C ASP A 149 16.75 -6.22 11.11
N PRO A 150 16.63 -7.11 12.10
CA PRO A 150 15.70 -6.97 13.20
C PRO A 150 16.20 -5.92 14.20
N VAL A 151 15.32 -5.37 15.01
CA VAL A 151 15.72 -4.57 16.18
C VAL A 151 16.45 -5.44 17.21
N GLY A 152 15.96 -6.67 17.43
CA GLY A 152 16.62 -7.68 18.26
C GLY A 152 16.66 -7.36 19.76
N ALA A 153 16.14 -6.19 20.18
CA ALA A 153 16.13 -5.73 21.56
C ALA A 153 14.78 -5.13 21.96
N PRO A 154 14.40 -5.16 23.25
CA PRO A 154 13.22 -4.43 23.71
C PRO A 154 13.46 -2.92 23.67
N ILE A 155 12.38 -2.18 23.42
CA ILE A 155 12.39 -0.72 23.50
C ILE A 155 11.91 -0.29 24.88
N PHE A 156 12.67 0.59 25.50
CA PHE A 156 12.31 1.28 26.72
C PHE A 156 11.95 2.73 26.39
N TYR A 157 10.75 3.19 26.77
CA TYR A 157 10.30 4.52 26.43
C TYR A 157 9.33 5.09 27.48
N ARG A 158 9.23 6.41 27.47
CA ARG A 158 8.31 7.17 28.31
C ARG A 158 6.99 7.40 27.56
N ASP A 159 5.91 6.91 28.15
CA ASP A 159 4.53 7.11 27.70
C ASP A 159 3.95 8.32 28.43
N VAL A 160 3.68 9.39 27.68
CA VAL A 160 3.26 10.70 28.21
C VAL A 160 1.86 11.02 27.66
N PRO A 161 0.85 11.19 28.55
CA PRO A 161 -0.48 11.63 28.12
C PRO A 161 -0.46 12.98 27.41
N LEU A 162 -1.18 13.09 26.31
CA LEU A 162 -1.33 14.35 25.57
C LEU A 162 -2.62 15.08 25.99
N PRO A 163 -2.66 16.42 25.91
CA PRO A 163 -1.54 17.31 25.61
C PRO A 163 -0.52 17.37 26.75
N PHE A 164 0.75 17.62 26.43
CA PHE A 164 1.85 17.58 27.40
C PHE A 164 1.62 18.41 28.65
N LYS A 165 0.97 19.58 28.55
CA LYS A 165 0.58 20.42 29.69
C LYS A 165 -0.25 19.66 30.75
N LYS A 166 -1.09 18.71 30.33
CA LYS A 166 -1.88 17.87 31.23
C LYS A 166 -0.98 16.89 32.00
N ALA A 167 0.02 16.33 31.35
CA ALA A 167 0.98 15.46 32.01
C ALA A 167 1.82 16.19 33.04
N LEU A 168 2.21 17.48 32.80
CA LEU A 168 2.93 18.31 33.77
C LEU A 168 2.11 18.62 35.02
N GLN A 169 0.78 18.64 34.91
CA GLN A 169 -0.11 18.86 36.08
C GLN A 169 -0.26 17.59 36.93
N ASN A 170 0.08 16.42 36.38
CA ASN A 170 0.00 15.14 37.08
C ASN A 170 1.13 14.22 36.57
N LEU A 171 2.31 14.40 37.12
CA LEU A 171 3.51 13.62 36.74
C LEU A 171 3.31 12.12 36.98
N ALA A 172 2.50 11.72 37.95
CA ALA A 172 2.16 10.33 38.22
C ALA A 172 1.40 9.65 37.07
N SER A 173 0.86 10.41 36.11
CA SER A 173 0.25 9.85 34.90
C SER A 173 1.25 9.42 33.84
N ILE A 174 2.50 9.83 33.94
CA ILE A 174 3.60 9.44 33.06
C ILE A 174 4.04 8.04 33.45
N ARG A 175 4.24 7.18 32.44
CA ARG A 175 4.65 5.79 32.61
C ARG A 175 5.87 5.48 31.79
N TRP A 176 6.69 4.58 32.28
CA TRP A 176 7.77 4.00 31.52
C TRP A 176 7.43 2.59 31.11
N ARG A 177 7.62 2.29 29.85
CA ARG A 177 7.25 1.02 29.26
C ARG A 177 8.46 0.30 28.67
N LEU A 178 8.44 -1.03 28.75
CA LEU A 178 9.46 -1.90 28.17
C LEU A 178 8.79 -3.02 27.41
N GLY A 179 9.12 -3.20 26.15
CA GLY A 179 8.58 -4.28 25.34
C GLY A 179 9.31 -4.47 24.01
N ALA A 180 9.15 -5.64 23.44
CA ALA A 180 9.69 -5.95 22.12
C ALA A 180 8.85 -5.25 21.03
N VAL A 181 9.49 -4.79 19.95
CA VAL A 181 8.81 -4.22 18.78
C VAL A 181 7.95 -5.25 18.04
N SER A 182 8.24 -6.52 18.22
CA SER A 182 7.49 -7.65 17.64
C SER A 182 6.20 -7.99 18.37
N SER A 183 5.93 -7.34 19.52
CA SER A 183 4.76 -7.63 20.35
C SER A 183 3.49 -6.98 19.81
N ASP A 184 2.43 -7.78 19.60
CA ASP A 184 1.09 -7.27 19.29
C ASP A 184 0.36 -6.72 20.53
N ARG A 185 0.94 -6.93 21.72
CA ARG A 185 0.40 -6.43 22.99
C ARG A 185 1.09 -5.15 23.39
N PRO A 186 0.37 -4.22 24.06
CA PRO A 186 1.00 -3.04 24.63
C PRO A 186 2.16 -3.42 25.54
N PRO A 187 3.31 -2.74 25.45
CA PRO A 187 4.44 -2.99 26.32
C PRO A 187 4.07 -2.81 27.81
N ARG A 188 4.64 -3.66 28.66
CA ARG A 188 4.37 -3.58 30.09
C ARG A 188 4.85 -2.26 30.67
N THR A 189 4.09 -1.70 31.61
CA THR A 189 4.57 -0.61 32.48
C THR A 189 5.62 -1.17 33.44
N VAL A 190 6.77 -0.54 33.49
CA VAL A 190 7.89 -0.92 34.38
C VAL A 190 8.13 0.11 35.47
N LEU A 191 7.77 1.38 35.22
CA LEU A 191 7.77 2.45 36.22
C LEU A 191 6.50 3.31 36.03
N ASP A 192 5.85 3.64 37.10
CA ASP A 192 4.70 4.56 37.15
C ASP A 192 4.61 5.26 38.50
N ASN A 193 3.61 6.12 38.67
CA ASN A 193 3.31 6.83 39.90
C ASN A 193 4.49 7.64 40.48
N MET A 194 5.40 8.08 39.62
CA MET A 194 6.50 8.92 40.02
C MET A 194 5.97 10.34 40.31
N THR A 195 6.34 10.88 41.46
CA THR A 195 5.98 12.25 41.87
C THR A 195 6.93 13.29 41.33
N VAL A 196 8.00 12.85 40.69
CA VAL A 196 9.06 13.64 40.06
C VAL A 196 9.21 13.28 38.59
N CYS A 197 9.80 14.16 37.82
CA CYS A 197 10.07 13.90 36.42
C CYS A 197 11.30 12.99 36.29
N GLY A 198 11.12 11.77 35.79
CA GLY A 198 12.21 10.91 35.35
C GLY A 198 12.57 11.23 33.92
N ASN A 199 13.82 11.51 33.62
CA ASN A 199 14.20 11.99 32.29
C ASN A 199 15.34 11.18 31.67
N CYS A 200 16.58 11.52 31.98
CA CYS A 200 17.73 10.81 31.43
C CYS A 200 17.83 9.43 32.05
N HIS A 201 18.18 8.44 31.23
CA HIS A 201 18.34 7.06 31.70
C HIS A 201 19.47 6.35 30.96
N SER A 202 20.01 5.34 31.60
CA SER A 202 20.98 4.42 31.02
C SER A 202 20.82 3.01 31.57
N PHE A 203 21.22 2.04 30.79
CA PHE A 203 21.26 0.64 31.20
C PHE A 203 22.71 0.20 31.42
N SER A 204 22.90 -0.71 32.38
CA SER A 204 24.15 -1.45 32.49
C SER A 204 24.41 -2.29 31.23
N ALA A 205 25.65 -2.65 30.96
CA ALA A 205 26.03 -3.43 29.79
C ALA A 205 25.31 -4.78 29.68
N ASP A 206 24.90 -5.35 30.81
CA ASP A 206 24.12 -6.61 30.85
C ASP A 206 22.60 -6.39 30.82
N GLY A 207 22.14 -5.13 30.69
CA GLY A 207 20.72 -4.74 30.60
C GLY A 207 19.91 -4.96 31.88
N LYS A 208 20.53 -5.32 33.02
CA LYS A 208 19.81 -5.69 34.24
C LYS A 208 19.56 -4.53 35.19
N THR A 209 20.34 -3.47 35.08
CA THR A 209 20.25 -2.29 35.94
C THR A 209 19.87 -1.08 35.08
N LEU A 210 18.83 -0.35 35.52
CA LEU A 210 18.44 0.93 34.98
C LEU A 210 18.85 2.02 35.98
N ALA A 211 19.61 2.99 35.53
CA ALA A 211 19.82 4.26 36.22
C ALA A 211 18.98 5.34 35.57
N MET A 212 18.37 6.21 36.38
CA MET A 212 17.51 7.29 35.91
C MET A 212 17.80 8.55 36.74
N ASP A 213 17.91 9.67 36.03
CA ASP A 213 17.93 10.99 36.67
C ASP A 213 16.49 11.43 36.96
N VAL A 214 16.26 11.92 38.18
CA VAL A 214 14.94 12.30 38.66
C VAL A 214 15.03 13.65 39.33
N ASP A 215 14.23 14.64 38.86
CA ASP A 215 14.16 16.03 39.33
C ASP A 215 12.80 16.31 40.00
#